data_32328209f93e9f4944f3e633ea6f8d4c
#
_entry.id   32328209f93e9f4944f3e633ea6f8d4c
#
_cell.length_a   1.000
_cell.length_b   1.000
_cell.length_c   1.000
_cell.angle_alpha   90.00
_cell.angle_beta   90.00
_cell.angle_gamma   90.00
#
_symmetry.space_group_name_H-M   'P 1'
#
loop_
_entity.id
_entity.type
_entity.pdbx_description
1 polymer ?
#
loop_
_entity_poly.entity_id
_entity_poly.type
_entity_poly.pdbx_seq_one_letter_code
_entity_poly.pdbx_strand_id
1 'polypeptide(L)'
;MQAFRRERGYSMVEMAVVVVTTGIITAAAMSAYRPTVGASDAASKTGEMIKVNEAIIAFAQRNHRLPCADDNADGIEGSAGVCTAGLYVSGGVPYVTLGVTPPAVLGTGAGADLIYAVYRNSAASPNADLASLIERNDDLPAANNYRNSDDLMIALVSAASAAVNSFYLNITGDGAATGAADCANNTVANVAFALISGGSVDSDKNNSIFDGPHNGVSLPTGSSVKCFAPPTLSASSNYDDKVIVMTFEQLISFLKQ
;
A
#
# COMPACT_ATOMS: atom_id res chain seq x y z
N MET A 1 -22.23 -22.14 72.26
CA MET A 1 -21.35 -20.94 72.31
C MET A 1 -20.73 -20.72 70.94
N GLN A 2 -21.21 -19.75 70.18
CA GLN A 2 -20.64 -19.39 68.90
C GLN A 2 -19.57 -18.33 69.12
N ALA A 3 -18.32 -18.64 68.74
CA ALA A 3 -17.21 -17.71 68.84
C ALA A 3 -17.34 -16.67 67.70
N PHE A 4 -17.62 -15.43 68.05
CA PHE A 4 -17.61 -14.28 67.14
C PHE A 4 -16.17 -14.09 66.64
N ARG A 5 -15.91 -14.43 65.39
CA ARG A 5 -14.66 -14.08 64.66
C ARG A 5 -14.64 -12.57 64.49
N ARG A 6 -13.77 -11.87 65.19
CA ARG A 6 -13.51 -10.44 65.04
C ARG A 6 -12.87 -10.23 63.65
N GLU A 7 -13.63 -9.68 62.72
CA GLU A 7 -13.05 -9.24 61.44
C GLU A 7 -12.16 -8.02 61.71
N ARG A 8 -10.91 -8.15 61.39
CA ARG A 8 -9.94 -7.04 61.46
C ARG A 8 -10.17 -6.18 60.23
N GLY A 9 -10.65 -4.96 60.37
CA GLY A 9 -10.71 -3.96 59.32
C GLY A 9 -9.30 -3.57 58.84
N TYR A 10 -9.14 -3.33 57.59
CA TYR A 10 -7.89 -2.85 57.03
C TYR A 10 -7.54 -1.47 57.57
N SER A 11 -6.26 -1.22 57.83
CA SER A 11 -5.83 0.11 58.25
C SER A 11 -5.78 1.04 57.06
N MET A 12 -5.94 2.34 57.28
CA MET A 12 -5.89 3.36 56.23
C MET A 12 -4.56 3.31 55.42
N VAL A 13 -3.47 2.92 56.09
CA VAL A 13 -2.15 2.76 55.49
C VAL A 13 -2.09 1.55 54.60
N GLU A 14 -2.69 0.41 54.95
CA GLU A 14 -2.76 -0.77 54.10
C GLU A 14 -3.54 -0.49 52.81
N MET A 15 -4.66 0.22 52.90
CA MET A 15 -5.40 0.61 51.70
C MET A 15 -4.61 1.58 50.81
N ALA A 16 -3.89 2.53 51.38
CA ALA A 16 -3.04 3.43 50.63
C ALA A 16 -1.91 2.71 49.87
N VAL A 17 -1.27 1.75 50.51
CA VAL A 17 -0.20 0.93 49.90
C VAL A 17 -0.76 0.07 48.75
N VAL A 18 -1.93 -0.54 48.92
CA VAL A 18 -2.60 -1.33 47.86
C VAL A 18 -2.94 -0.47 46.65
N VAL A 19 -3.48 0.72 46.84
CA VAL A 19 -3.83 1.63 45.74
C VAL A 19 -2.59 2.10 45.00
N VAL A 20 -1.51 2.44 45.69
CA VAL A 20 -0.23 2.85 45.04
C VAL A 20 0.40 1.71 44.27
N THR A 21 0.46 0.51 44.86
CA THR A 21 1.08 -0.65 44.19
C THR A 21 0.28 -1.11 42.97
N THR A 22 -1.07 -1.14 43.05
CA THR A 22 -1.92 -1.42 41.87
C THR A 22 -1.78 -0.35 40.80
N GLY A 23 -1.67 0.92 41.16
CA GLY A 23 -1.44 2.02 40.22
C GLY A 23 -0.12 1.86 39.44
N ILE A 24 0.97 1.52 40.14
CA ILE A 24 2.29 1.29 39.50
C ILE A 24 2.26 0.06 38.57
N ILE A 25 1.65 -1.04 39.00
CA ILE A 25 1.53 -2.26 38.18
C ILE A 25 0.70 -1.98 36.91
N THR A 26 -0.40 -1.26 37.05
CA THR A 26 -1.26 -0.92 35.92
C THR A 26 -0.52 -0.01 34.91
N ALA A 27 0.22 0.99 35.39
CA ALA A 27 1.02 1.87 34.53
C ALA A 27 2.11 1.11 33.81
N ALA A 28 2.83 0.21 34.50
CA ALA A 28 3.85 -0.65 33.89
C ALA A 28 3.25 -1.60 32.85
N ALA A 29 2.11 -2.22 33.13
CA ALA A 29 1.41 -3.09 32.18
C ALA A 29 0.97 -2.33 30.92
N MET A 30 0.43 -1.12 31.05
CA MET A 30 0.05 -0.29 29.90
C MET A 30 1.24 0.14 29.06
N SER A 31 2.38 0.45 29.68
CA SER A 31 3.60 0.81 28.93
C SER A 31 4.19 -0.34 28.12
N ALA A 32 4.06 -1.57 28.60
CA ALA A 32 4.50 -2.77 27.89
C ALA A 32 3.53 -3.22 26.78
N TYR A 33 2.23 -2.94 26.95
CA TYR A 33 1.19 -3.39 26.02
C TYR A 33 1.20 -2.62 24.68
N ARG A 34 1.43 -1.31 24.70
CA ARG A 34 1.43 -0.45 23.51
C ARG A 34 2.39 -0.90 22.40
N PRO A 35 3.68 -1.19 22.68
CA PRO A 35 4.60 -1.58 21.61
C PRO A 35 4.28 -2.97 21.02
N THR A 36 3.68 -3.88 21.79
CA THR A 36 3.32 -5.20 21.28
C THR A 36 2.14 -5.16 20.31
N VAL A 37 1.15 -4.31 20.55
CA VAL A 37 0.02 -4.12 19.63
C VAL A 37 0.49 -3.51 18.32
N GLY A 38 1.28 -2.44 18.36
CA GLY A 38 1.80 -1.80 17.15
C GLY A 38 2.68 -2.73 16.31
N ALA A 39 3.50 -3.59 16.94
CA ALA A 39 4.30 -4.57 16.22
C ALA A 39 3.45 -5.67 15.57
N SER A 40 2.37 -6.10 16.22
CA SER A 40 1.42 -7.07 15.67
C SER A 40 0.69 -6.50 14.44
N ASP A 41 0.22 -5.27 14.51
CA ASP A 41 -0.48 -4.60 13.41
C ASP A 41 0.45 -4.38 12.22
N ALA A 42 1.67 -3.93 12.46
CA ALA A 42 2.68 -3.75 11.42
C ALA A 42 3.06 -5.06 10.73
N ALA A 43 3.13 -6.18 11.46
CA ALA A 43 3.37 -7.50 10.88
C ALA A 43 2.18 -7.98 10.04
N SER A 44 0.96 -7.76 10.52
CA SER A 44 -0.27 -8.08 9.79
C SER A 44 -0.37 -7.32 8.48
N LYS A 45 -0.17 -6.00 8.49
CA LYS A 45 -0.17 -5.14 7.30
C LYS A 45 0.89 -5.57 6.28
N THR A 46 2.09 -5.91 6.75
CA THR A 46 3.15 -6.41 5.85
C THR A 46 2.75 -7.74 5.19
N GLY A 47 2.18 -8.66 5.96
CA GLY A 47 1.71 -9.94 5.42
C GLY A 47 0.61 -9.77 4.37
N GLU A 48 -0.26 -8.79 4.55
CA GLU A 48 -1.28 -8.44 3.58
C GLU A 48 -0.70 -7.85 2.29
N MET A 49 0.21 -6.88 2.41
CA MET A 49 0.90 -6.31 1.25
C MET A 49 1.59 -7.40 0.41
N ILE A 50 2.20 -8.40 1.03
CA ILE A 50 2.83 -9.53 0.33
C ILE A 50 1.77 -10.34 -0.42
N LYS A 51 0.64 -10.68 0.20
CA LYS A 51 -0.45 -11.42 -0.45
C LYS A 51 -1.02 -10.66 -1.65
N VAL A 52 -1.22 -9.37 -1.51
CA VAL A 52 -1.70 -8.50 -2.60
C VAL A 52 -0.68 -8.43 -3.72
N ASN A 53 0.61 -8.28 -3.40
CA ASN A 53 1.69 -8.29 -4.37
C ASN A 53 1.71 -9.59 -5.19
N GLU A 54 1.61 -10.75 -4.53
CA GLU A 54 1.53 -12.05 -5.20
C GLU A 54 0.28 -12.18 -6.08
N ALA A 55 -0.87 -11.69 -5.61
CA ALA A 55 -2.11 -11.71 -6.36
C ALA A 55 -2.05 -10.81 -7.62
N ILE A 56 -1.38 -9.64 -7.55
CA ILE A 56 -1.16 -8.77 -8.71
C ILE A 56 -0.27 -9.46 -9.75
N ILE A 57 0.80 -10.13 -9.34
CA ILE A 57 1.67 -10.89 -10.23
C ILE A 57 0.89 -12.02 -10.89
N ALA A 58 0.12 -12.80 -10.12
CA ALA A 58 -0.71 -13.87 -10.63
C ALA A 58 -1.82 -13.36 -11.59
N PHE A 59 -2.36 -12.18 -11.33
CA PHE A 59 -3.29 -11.51 -12.23
C PHE A 59 -2.60 -11.14 -13.55
N ALA A 60 -1.41 -10.56 -13.50
CA ALA A 60 -0.64 -10.19 -14.69
C ALA A 60 -0.30 -11.41 -15.57
N GLN A 61 0.06 -12.53 -14.96
CA GLN A 61 0.32 -13.79 -15.68
C GLN A 61 -0.91 -14.33 -16.41
N ARG A 62 -2.11 -14.19 -15.81
CA ARG A 62 -3.36 -14.71 -16.39
C ARG A 62 -4.02 -13.76 -17.38
N ASN A 63 -3.89 -12.46 -17.16
CA ASN A 63 -4.63 -11.45 -17.91
C ASN A 63 -3.75 -10.63 -18.86
N HIS A 64 -2.43 -10.90 -18.89
CA HIS A 64 -1.44 -10.23 -19.76
C HIS A 64 -1.47 -8.70 -19.64
N ARG A 65 -1.81 -8.22 -18.45
CA ARG A 65 -1.79 -6.82 -18.04
C ARG A 65 -1.80 -6.72 -16.51
N LEU A 66 -1.47 -5.58 -15.96
CA LEU A 66 -1.74 -5.28 -14.57
C LEU A 66 -3.21 -4.86 -14.34
N PRO A 67 -3.78 -5.04 -13.15
CA PRO A 67 -5.08 -4.48 -12.85
C PRO A 67 -5.01 -2.96 -12.77
N CYS A 68 -6.11 -2.28 -12.99
CA CYS A 68 -6.24 -0.88 -12.58
C CYS A 68 -6.44 -0.76 -11.08
N ALA A 69 -6.08 0.39 -10.52
CA ALA A 69 -6.47 0.71 -9.16
C ALA A 69 -8.01 0.81 -9.06
N ASP A 70 -8.55 0.44 -7.91
CA ASP A 70 -9.94 0.68 -7.57
C ASP A 70 -10.14 2.18 -7.31
N ASP A 71 -11.08 2.82 -8.01
CA ASP A 71 -11.30 4.26 -7.96
C ASP A 71 -12.58 4.66 -7.23
N ASN A 72 -13.38 3.70 -6.76
CA ASN A 72 -14.66 3.93 -6.11
C ASN A 72 -14.90 3.09 -4.83
N ALA A 73 -13.89 2.33 -4.39
CA ALA A 73 -13.92 1.47 -3.20
C ALA A 73 -14.93 0.31 -3.26
N ASP A 74 -15.25 -0.18 -4.45
CA ASP A 74 -16.07 -1.38 -4.61
C ASP A 74 -15.23 -2.67 -4.66
N GLY A 75 -13.91 -2.55 -4.64
CA GLY A 75 -12.96 -3.64 -4.75
C GLY A 75 -12.77 -4.15 -6.18
N ILE A 76 -13.40 -3.54 -7.15
CA ILE A 76 -13.26 -3.86 -8.57
C ILE A 76 -12.30 -2.87 -9.22
N GLU A 77 -11.53 -3.32 -10.19
CA GLU A 77 -10.59 -2.44 -10.90
C GLU A 77 -11.31 -1.34 -11.68
N GLY A 78 -10.74 -0.12 -11.65
CA GLY A 78 -11.26 1.04 -12.33
C GLY A 78 -12.67 1.42 -11.88
N SER A 79 -13.42 2.12 -12.71
CA SER A 79 -14.80 2.46 -12.44
C SER A 79 -15.71 1.31 -12.89
N ALA A 80 -16.23 0.53 -11.94
CA ALA A 80 -17.11 -0.62 -12.17
C ALA A 80 -16.56 -1.63 -13.20
N GLY A 81 -15.27 -1.95 -13.11
CA GLY A 81 -14.59 -2.88 -14.01
C GLY A 81 -14.09 -2.28 -15.32
N VAL A 82 -14.25 -0.99 -15.50
CA VAL A 82 -13.75 -0.27 -16.68
C VAL A 82 -12.46 0.48 -16.36
N CYS A 83 -11.37 -0.04 -16.88
CA CYS A 83 -10.06 0.57 -16.78
C CYS A 83 -9.87 1.61 -17.89
N THR A 84 -10.29 2.85 -17.65
CA THR A 84 -10.16 3.91 -18.66
C THR A 84 -8.70 4.36 -18.77
N ALA A 85 -8.16 4.36 -19.99
CA ALA A 85 -6.78 4.75 -20.25
C ALA A 85 -6.48 6.16 -19.69
N GLY A 86 -5.45 6.25 -18.84
CA GLY A 86 -4.86 7.51 -18.41
C GLY A 86 -5.58 8.27 -17.29
N LEU A 87 -6.70 7.79 -16.73
CA LEU A 87 -7.43 8.54 -15.73
C LEU A 87 -6.87 8.42 -14.32
N TYR A 88 -6.62 7.21 -13.82
CA TYR A 88 -6.12 7.02 -12.46
C TYR A 88 -4.87 6.14 -12.46
N VAL A 89 -3.85 6.59 -11.76
CA VAL A 89 -2.58 5.86 -11.55
C VAL A 89 -2.64 5.11 -10.23
N SER A 90 -3.27 5.68 -9.22
CA SER A 90 -3.36 5.12 -7.86
C SER A 90 -4.80 5.15 -7.34
N GLY A 91 -5.09 4.27 -6.40
CA GLY A 91 -6.38 4.14 -5.75
C GLY A 91 -6.36 2.99 -4.75
N GLY A 92 -7.53 2.46 -4.40
CA GLY A 92 -7.64 1.26 -3.59
C GLY A 92 -7.08 0.02 -4.29
N VAL A 93 -6.83 -1.02 -3.51
CA VAL A 93 -6.52 -2.34 -4.07
C VAL A 93 -7.81 -2.97 -4.62
N PRO A 94 -7.83 -3.44 -5.87
CA PRO A 94 -9.00 -4.07 -6.46
C PRO A 94 -9.16 -5.52 -5.96
N TYR A 95 -9.49 -5.69 -4.69
CA TYR A 95 -9.53 -6.98 -3.99
C TYR A 95 -10.44 -8.01 -4.67
N VAL A 96 -11.62 -7.56 -5.15
CA VAL A 96 -12.59 -8.43 -5.84
C VAL A 96 -12.01 -8.93 -7.17
N THR A 97 -11.41 -8.01 -7.95
CA THR A 97 -10.75 -8.36 -9.23
C THR A 97 -9.60 -9.32 -9.03
N LEU A 98 -8.82 -9.14 -7.97
CA LEU A 98 -7.69 -10.01 -7.63
C LEU A 98 -8.12 -11.35 -7.02
N GLY A 99 -9.36 -11.47 -6.55
CA GLY A 99 -9.85 -12.64 -5.84
C GLY A 99 -9.23 -12.80 -4.44
N VAL A 100 -8.84 -11.69 -3.82
CA VAL A 100 -8.25 -11.66 -2.49
C VAL A 100 -9.29 -11.14 -1.50
N THR A 101 -9.37 -11.76 -0.32
CA THR A 101 -10.24 -11.25 0.74
C THR A 101 -9.68 -9.94 1.26
N PRO A 102 -10.47 -8.85 1.28
CA PRO A 102 -10.05 -7.61 1.90
C PRO A 102 -9.72 -7.85 3.38
N PRO A 103 -8.76 -7.12 3.94
CA PRO A 103 -8.47 -7.23 5.36
C PRO A 103 -9.71 -6.91 6.17
N ALA A 104 -9.90 -7.63 7.26
CA ALA A 104 -10.89 -7.28 8.26
C ALA A 104 -10.38 -6.02 8.98
N VAL A 105 -10.84 -4.86 8.54
CA VAL A 105 -10.39 -3.58 9.07
C VAL A 105 -10.93 -3.40 10.48
N LEU A 106 -10.03 -3.18 11.40
CA LEU A 106 -10.33 -2.66 12.72
C LEU A 106 -10.78 -1.19 12.58
N GLY A 107 -12.06 -0.99 12.25
CA GLY A 107 -12.74 0.24 12.62
C GLY A 107 -13.25 1.19 11.53
N THR A 108 -12.75 1.23 10.32
CA THR A 108 -13.27 2.13 9.27
C THR A 108 -13.04 1.57 7.87
N GLY A 109 -14.08 1.22 7.16
CA GLY A 109 -14.12 0.88 5.74
C GLY A 109 -13.08 -0.14 5.22
N ALA A 110 -13.51 -1.28 4.70
CA ALA A 110 -12.61 -2.33 4.20
C ALA A 110 -11.65 -1.77 3.14
N GLY A 111 -10.35 -1.98 3.33
CA GLY A 111 -9.32 -1.63 2.34
C GLY A 111 -8.80 -0.20 2.39
N ALA A 112 -9.22 0.61 3.38
CA ALA A 112 -8.84 2.03 3.46
C ALA A 112 -7.34 2.29 3.70
N ASP A 113 -6.58 1.27 4.10
CA ASP A 113 -5.20 1.42 4.56
C ASP A 113 -4.15 0.94 3.55
N LEU A 114 -4.56 0.45 2.38
CA LEU A 114 -3.65 -0.04 1.36
C LEU A 114 -3.95 0.58 0.00
N ILE A 115 -2.97 1.32 -0.50
CA ILE A 115 -3.01 1.94 -1.82
C ILE A 115 -2.28 1.06 -2.81
N TYR A 116 -2.86 0.95 -3.99
CA TYR A 116 -2.24 0.37 -5.15
C TYR A 116 -2.05 1.44 -6.23
N ALA A 117 -0.89 1.45 -6.86
CA ALA A 117 -0.59 2.32 -7.98
C ALA A 117 0.05 1.53 -9.12
N VAL A 118 -0.32 1.84 -10.36
CA VAL A 118 0.14 1.15 -11.56
C VAL A 118 0.69 2.13 -12.59
N TYR A 119 1.73 1.72 -13.30
CA TYR A 119 2.33 2.52 -14.36
C TYR A 119 1.39 2.64 -15.56
N ARG A 120 1.12 3.88 -15.96
CA ARG A 120 0.24 4.23 -17.06
C ARG A 120 0.97 5.17 -18.03
N ASN A 121 1.22 4.74 -19.26
CA ASN A 121 1.83 5.57 -20.30
C ASN A 121 1.32 5.14 -21.68
N SER A 122 0.14 5.62 -22.05
CA SER A 122 -0.46 5.34 -23.35
C SER A 122 0.17 6.13 -24.50
N ALA A 123 0.98 7.17 -24.20
CA ALA A 123 1.63 8.00 -25.19
C ALA A 123 2.99 7.45 -25.66
N ALA A 124 3.53 6.43 -25.00
CA ALA A 124 4.75 5.77 -25.44
C ALA A 124 4.55 5.03 -26.77
N SER A 125 5.64 4.85 -27.52
CA SER A 125 5.62 4.06 -28.75
C SER A 125 6.74 2.98 -28.67
N PRO A 126 6.39 1.68 -28.53
CA PRO A 126 5.03 1.13 -28.37
C PRO A 126 4.36 1.56 -27.08
N ASN A 127 3.01 1.50 -27.05
CA ASN A 127 2.23 1.89 -25.88
C ASN A 127 2.65 1.10 -24.63
N ALA A 128 3.05 1.81 -23.58
CA ALA A 128 3.57 1.26 -22.33
C ALA A 128 2.58 1.33 -21.16
N ASP A 129 1.29 1.50 -21.42
CA ASP A 129 0.27 1.40 -20.38
C ASP A 129 0.13 -0.05 -19.91
N LEU A 130 0.60 -0.35 -18.71
CA LEU A 130 0.64 -1.72 -18.17
C LEU A 130 -0.74 -2.23 -17.75
N ALA A 131 -1.72 -1.35 -17.55
CA ALA A 131 -3.07 -1.76 -17.19
C ALA A 131 -3.99 -1.93 -18.41
N SER A 132 -3.52 -1.62 -19.62
CA SER A 132 -4.29 -1.75 -20.86
C SER A 132 -3.91 -3.02 -21.61
N LEU A 133 -4.91 -3.86 -21.88
CA LEU A 133 -4.76 -5.02 -22.74
C LEU A 133 -4.94 -4.59 -24.21
N ILE A 134 -3.88 -4.26 -24.88
CA ILE A 134 -3.84 -3.83 -26.28
C ILE A 134 -2.81 -4.65 -27.05
N GLU A 135 -3.09 -4.87 -28.34
CA GLU A 135 -2.17 -5.43 -29.32
C GLU A 135 -1.02 -4.45 -29.58
N ARG A 136 0.22 -4.93 -29.54
CA ARG A 136 1.46 -4.14 -29.70
C ARG A 136 2.30 -4.52 -30.91
N ASN A 137 1.69 -5.14 -31.93
CA ASN A 137 2.32 -5.52 -33.20
C ASN A 137 3.46 -6.55 -33.06
N ASP A 138 3.35 -7.47 -32.15
CA ASP A 138 4.30 -8.57 -31.99
C ASP A 138 3.93 -9.80 -32.85
N ASP A 139 2.66 -9.92 -33.23
CA ASP A 139 2.14 -11.03 -34.04
C ASP A 139 2.14 -10.71 -35.53
N LEU A 140 2.71 -11.59 -36.33
CA LEU A 140 2.61 -11.52 -37.79
C LEU A 140 1.75 -12.67 -38.35
N PRO A 141 0.83 -12.37 -39.27
CA PRO A 141 0.51 -11.10 -39.89
C PRO A 141 -0.39 -10.21 -39.03
N ALA A 142 -0.21 -8.90 -39.11
CA ALA A 142 -0.89 -7.82 -38.36
C ALA A 142 -2.44 -7.82 -38.37
N ALA A 143 -3.06 -8.82 -38.95
CA ALA A 143 -4.53 -8.96 -39.04
C ALA A 143 -5.15 -9.65 -37.80
N ASN A 144 -4.33 -10.16 -36.91
CA ASN A 144 -4.80 -11.02 -35.83
C ASN A 144 -4.73 -10.31 -34.48
N ASN A 145 -5.34 -9.25 -34.18
CA ASN A 145 -5.45 -8.62 -32.84
C ASN A 145 -5.34 -9.63 -31.67
N TYR A 146 -4.25 -10.37 -31.61
CA TYR A 146 -3.99 -11.39 -30.61
C TYR A 146 -3.36 -10.71 -29.41
N ARG A 147 -4.09 -10.58 -28.34
CA ARG A 147 -3.61 -9.98 -27.10
C ARG A 147 -3.10 -11.08 -26.18
N ASN A 148 -1.81 -11.09 -25.94
CA ASN A 148 -1.12 -12.17 -25.25
C ASN A 148 -0.05 -11.66 -24.27
N SER A 149 0.78 -12.57 -23.74
CA SER A 149 1.86 -12.24 -22.82
C SER A 149 2.93 -11.36 -23.44
N ASP A 150 3.15 -11.45 -24.77
CA ASP A 150 4.18 -10.70 -25.45
C ASP A 150 3.83 -9.22 -25.52
N ASP A 151 2.54 -8.87 -25.63
CA ASP A 151 2.05 -7.50 -25.52
C ASP A 151 2.43 -6.85 -24.18
N LEU A 152 2.27 -7.59 -23.08
CA LEU A 152 2.69 -7.09 -21.76
C LEU A 152 4.21 -6.97 -21.68
N MET A 153 4.95 -7.92 -22.26
CA MET A 153 6.41 -7.87 -22.30
C MET A 153 6.92 -6.67 -23.11
N ILE A 154 6.31 -6.38 -24.26
CA ILE A 154 6.64 -5.20 -25.08
C ILE A 154 6.36 -3.93 -24.28
N ALA A 155 5.21 -3.84 -23.59
CA ALA A 155 4.88 -2.69 -22.75
C ALA A 155 5.91 -2.48 -21.62
N LEU A 156 6.32 -3.56 -20.95
CA LEU A 156 7.31 -3.52 -19.87
C LEU A 156 8.68 -3.08 -20.38
N VAL A 157 9.14 -3.64 -21.51
CA VAL A 157 10.41 -3.26 -22.13
C VAL A 157 10.37 -1.81 -22.59
N SER A 158 9.27 -1.37 -23.18
CA SER A 158 9.08 0.03 -23.59
C SER A 158 9.12 0.97 -22.38
N ALA A 159 8.43 0.62 -21.28
CA ALA A 159 8.45 1.39 -20.06
C ALA A 159 9.84 1.44 -19.41
N ALA A 160 10.54 0.30 -19.37
CA ALA A 160 11.89 0.21 -18.81
C ALA A 160 12.95 0.98 -19.63
N SER A 161 12.75 1.09 -20.93
CA SER A 161 13.65 1.81 -21.85
C SER A 161 13.40 3.31 -21.87
N ALA A 162 12.28 3.77 -21.35
CA ALA A 162 11.93 5.17 -21.32
C ALA A 162 12.82 5.94 -20.31
N ALA A 163 13.12 7.20 -20.61
CA ALA A 163 13.79 8.06 -19.67
C ALA A 163 12.91 8.24 -18.39
N VAL A 164 13.57 8.21 -17.25
CA VAL A 164 12.90 8.40 -15.96
C VAL A 164 12.18 9.75 -15.95
N ASN A 165 10.91 9.71 -15.53
CA ASN A 165 10.03 10.87 -15.65
C ASN A 165 9.01 10.93 -14.50
N SER A 166 8.85 12.11 -13.90
CA SER A 166 7.90 12.38 -12.82
C SER A 166 6.43 12.41 -13.25
N PHE A 167 6.14 12.42 -14.56
CA PHE A 167 4.75 12.34 -15.06
C PHE A 167 4.10 10.97 -14.90
N TYR A 168 4.90 9.94 -14.69
CA TYR A 168 4.44 8.55 -14.54
C TYR A 168 4.67 8.07 -13.12
N LEU A 169 4.16 6.90 -12.78
CA LEU A 169 4.41 6.27 -11.49
C LEU A 169 5.90 6.19 -11.21
N ASN A 170 6.33 6.80 -10.12
CA ASN A 170 7.75 6.96 -9.83
C ASN A 170 8.05 6.92 -8.32
N ILE A 171 9.30 6.63 -8.03
CA ILE A 171 9.87 6.69 -6.69
C ILE A 171 10.71 7.94 -6.58
N THR A 172 10.49 8.71 -5.52
CA THR A 172 11.32 9.88 -5.21
C THR A 172 12.57 9.51 -4.41
N GLY A 173 13.64 10.25 -4.64
CA GLY A 173 14.80 10.24 -3.75
C GLY A 173 14.67 11.26 -2.60
N ASP A 174 13.56 12.02 -2.57
CA ASP A 174 13.29 12.95 -1.50
C ASP A 174 12.88 12.17 -0.24
N GLY A 175 13.80 12.14 0.73
CA GLY A 175 13.57 11.53 2.05
C GLY A 175 12.97 12.51 3.06
N ALA A 176 12.45 13.66 2.61
CA ALA A 176 11.86 14.64 3.51
C ALA A 176 10.70 14.03 4.28
N ALA A 177 10.85 13.94 5.57
CA ALA A 177 9.87 13.38 6.49
C ALA A 177 8.67 14.31 6.71
N THR A 178 8.69 15.51 6.14
CA THR A 178 7.66 16.54 6.33
C THR A 178 7.33 17.21 5.02
N GLY A 179 6.06 17.14 4.63
CA GLY A 179 5.53 17.79 3.43
C GLY A 179 5.40 16.88 2.20
N ALA A 180 4.88 17.43 1.12
CA ALA A 180 4.74 16.73 -0.14
C ALA A 180 6.12 16.38 -0.72
N ALA A 181 6.29 15.16 -1.21
CA ALA A 181 7.51 14.73 -1.87
C ALA A 181 7.76 15.55 -3.13
N ASP A 182 8.96 16.08 -3.28
CA ASP A 182 9.38 16.69 -4.54
C ASP A 182 9.78 15.63 -5.54
N CYS A 183 8.80 15.18 -6.29
CA CYS A 183 9.01 14.23 -7.37
C CYS A 183 9.53 14.88 -8.64
N ALA A 184 9.28 16.17 -8.86
CA ALA A 184 9.66 16.84 -10.08
C ALA A 184 11.18 16.91 -10.25
N ASN A 185 11.89 17.15 -9.13
CA ASN A 185 13.35 17.29 -9.14
C ASN A 185 14.09 16.07 -8.58
N ASN A 186 13.40 15.16 -7.89
CA ASN A 186 14.01 14.04 -7.18
C ASN A 186 13.51 12.67 -7.64
N THR A 187 12.95 12.55 -8.84
CA THR A 187 12.56 11.26 -9.40
C THR A 187 13.77 10.37 -9.60
N VAL A 188 13.78 9.20 -8.94
CA VAL A 188 14.87 8.22 -9.01
C VAL A 188 14.59 7.15 -10.05
N ALA A 189 13.37 6.61 -10.08
CA ALA A 189 12.98 5.53 -10.99
C ALA A 189 11.48 5.54 -11.27
N ASN A 190 11.10 5.14 -12.48
CA ASN A 190 9.73 4.68 -12.75
C ASN A 190 9.63 3.20 -12.41
N VAL A 191 8.44 2.75 -12.03
CA VAL A 191 8.20 1.37 -11.55
C VAL A 191 6.91 0.82 -12.13
N ALA A 192 6.80 -0.51 -12.21
CA ALA A 192 5.64 -1.17 -12.80
C ALA A 192 4.39 -0.97 -11.93
N PHE A 193 4.53 -1.20 -10.64
CA PHE A 193 3.49 -0.88 -9.66
C PHE A 193 4.08 -0.66 -8.27
N ALA A 194 3.29 -0.05 -7.40
CA ALA A 194 3.61 0.16 -6.00
C ALA A 194 2.41 -0.17 -5.11
N LEU A 195 2.70 -0.67 -3.90
CA LEU A 195 1.75 -0.85 -2.82
C LEU A 195 2.22 -0.01 -1.64
N ILE A 196 1.30 0.70 -1.00
CA ILE A 196 1.59 1.53 0.15
C ILE A 196 0.58 1.21 1.23
N SER A 197 1.07 0.90 2.40
CA SER A 197 0.27 0.77 3.61
C SER A 197 0.58 1.93 4.51
N GLY A 198 -0.44 2.67 4.90
CA GLY A 198 -0.31 3.63 5.99
C GLY A 198 0.17 2.93 7.25
N GLY A 199 0.94 3.63 8.04
CA GLY A 199 1.49 3.16 9.29
C GLY A 199 0.42 2.74 10.31
N SER A 200 0.84 2.46 11.50
CA SER A 200 -0.07 2.19 12.63
C SER A 200 -0.52 3.48 13.34
N VAL A 201 0.10 4.58 13.03
CA VAL A 201 -0.09 5.88 13.69
C VAL A 201 0.00 6.98 12.65
N ASP A 202 -0.81 8.01 12.77
CA ASP A 202 -0.61 9.30 12.09
C ASP A 202 0.63 9.96 12.72
N SER A 203 1.81 9.67 12.14
CA SER A 203 3.10 10.07 12.72
C SER A 203 3.38 11.54 12.51
N ASP A 204 2.96 12.12 11.41
CA ASP A 204 3.14 13.55 11.10
C ASP A 204 1.99 14.44 11.59
N LYS A 205 0.93 13.83 12.17
CA LYS A 205 -0.23 14.50 12.80
C LYS A 205 -1.04 15.39 11.85
N ASN A 206 -1.16 14.95 10.60
CA ASN A 206 -1.93 15.66 9.58
C ASN A 206 -3.40 15.20 9.47
N ASN A 207 -3.87 14.28 10.34
CA ASN A 207 -5.15 13.60 10.32
C ASN A 207 -5.32 12.59 9.16
N SER A 208 -4.23 12.11 8.60
CA SER A 208 -4.16 10.99 7.67
C SER A 208 -3.34 9.85 8.28
N ILE A 209 -3.60 8.62 7.87
CA ILE A 209 -2.73 7.49 8.20
C ILE A 209 -1.52 7.41 7.27
N PHE A 210 -1.50 8.21 6.21
CA PHE A 210 -0.41 8.28 5.25
C PHE A 210 0.46 9.49 5.58
N ASP A 211 1.72 9.22 5.80
CA ASP A 211 2.69 10.19 6.31
C ASP A 211 3.64 10.71 5.23
N GLY A 212 4.24 11.87 5.48
CA GLY A 212 5.33 12.43 4.70
C GLY A 212 5.04 12.52 3.21
N PRO A 213 5.80 11.82 2.34
CA PRO A 213 5.59 11.88 0.90
C PRO A 213 4.21 11.42 0.41
N HIS A 214 3.49 10.66 1.23
CA HIS A 214 2.17 10.14 0.89
C HIS A 214 1.02 11.02 1.43
N ASN A 215 1.37 12.14 2.03
CA ASN A 215 0.40 13.17 2.41
C ASN A 215 -0.47 13.58 1.23
N GLY A 216 -1.77 13.58 1.42
CA GLY A 216 -2.74 13.92 0.37
C GLY A 216 -3.17 12.75 -0.49
N VAL A 217 -2.69 11.54 -0.22
CA VAL A 217 -3.35 10.35 -0.75
C VAL A 217 -4.66 10.17 -0.01
N SER A 218 -5.74 10.25 -0.75
CA SER A 218 -7.11 10.15 -0.23
C SER A 218 -7.76 8.92 -0.82
N LEU A 219 -8.13 7.96 0.02
CA LEU A 219 -8.98 6.85 -0.36
C LEU A 219 -10.44 7.14 0.06
N PRO A 220 -11.43 6.61 -0.63
CA PRO A 220 -11.38 5.52 -1.62
C PRO A 220 -11.38 5.97 -3.09
N THR A 221 -11.37 7.24 -3.38
CA THR A 221 -11.46 7.73 -4.75
C THR A 221 -10.13 7.63 -5.48
N GLY A 222 -10.15 7.24 -6.75
CA GLY A 222 -8.96 7.16 -7.59
C GLY A 222 -8.18 8.47 -7.58
N SER A 223 -6.86 8.35 -7.48
CA SER A 223 -5.95 9.47 -7.31
C SER A 223 -4.98 9.59 -8.48
N SER A 224 -4.57 10.81 -8.77
CA SER A 224 -3.48 11.09 -9.69
C SER A 224 -2.10 11.07 -9.01
N VAL A 225 -2.01 10.69 -7.74
CA VAL A 225 -0.74 10.57 -7.02
C VAL A 225 0.13 9.53 -7.71
N LYS A 226 1.33 9.94 -8.09
CA LYS A 226 2.27 9.16 -8.90
C LYS A 226 3.62 8.97 -8.22
N CYS A 227 3.84 9.67 -7.11
CA CYS A 227 5.11 9.82 -6.45
C CYS A 227 5.08 9.14 -5.09
N PHE A 228 6.02 8.23 -4.87
CA PHE A 228 6.06 7.42 -3.66
C PHE A 228 7.45 7.43 -3.04
N ALA A 229 7.49 7.25 -1.72
CA ALA A 229 8.74 7.10 -1.01
C ALA A 229 9.47 5.82 -1.43
N PRO A 230 10.81 5.79 -1.32
CA PRO A 230 11.55 4.57 -1.58
C PRO A 230 11.24 3.51 -0.51
N PRO A 231 11.19 2.21 -0.87
CA PRO A 231 10.96 1.12 0.08
C PRO A 231 11.98 1.05 1.22
N THR A 232 13.12 1.70 1.02
CA THR A 232 14.23 1.77 1.99
C THR A 232 14.09 2.90 3.00
N LEU A 233 13.07 3.76 2.86
CA LEU A 233 12.84 4.84 3.81
C LEU A 233 12.47 4.24 5.17
N SER A 234 13.28 4.55 6.18
CA SER A 234 13.09 4.04 7.52
C SER A 234 12.01 4.82 8.26
N ALA A 235 11.27 4.13 9.12
CA ALA A 235 10.34 4.77 10.01
C ALA A 235 11.03 5.82 10.89
N SER A 236 10.35 6.94 11.11
CA SER A 236 10.81 8.08 11.91
C SER A 236 9.67 8.58 12.80
N SER A 237 9.89 9.69 13.51
CA SER A 237 8.83 10.35 14.28
C SER A 237 7.69 10.93 13.43
N ASN A 238 7.92 11.09 12.13
CA ASN A 238 6.99 11.75 11.20
C ASN A 238 6.66 10.87 9.98
N TYR A 239 7.06 9.59 9.99
CA TYR A 239 6.86 8.67 8.89
C TYR A 239 6.91 7.23 9.37
N ASP A 240 5.83 6.45 9.18
CA ASP A 240 5.80 5.03 9.46
C ASP A 240 5.13 4.18 8.35
N ASP A 241 4.86 4.80 7.19
CA ASP A 241 4.32 4.11 6.03
C ASP A 241 5.25 3.03 5.50
N LYS A 242 4.66 1.98 4.94
CA LYS A 242 5.39 0.91 4.27
C LYS A 242 5.11 0.91 2.78
N VAL A 243 6.17 0.77 2.00
CA VAL A 243 6.10 0.75 0.54
C VAL A 243 6.69 -0.56 0.01
N ILE A 244 5.95 -1.24 -0.86
CA ILE A 244 6.46 -2.31 -1.73
C ILE A 244 6.43 -1.79 -3.15
N VAL A 245 7.52 -1.99 -3.87
CA VAL A 245 7.69 -1.57 -5.26
C VAL A 245 8.04 -2.78 -6.11
N MET A 246 7.41 -2.87 -7.26
CA MET A 246 7.78 -3.82 -8.32
C MET A 246 8.41 -3.05 -9.48
N THR A 247 9.69 -3.28 -9.75
CA THR A 247 10.32 -2.70 -10.94
C THR A 247 9.89 -3.42 -12.21
N PHE A 248 10.15 -2.82 -13.38
CA PHE A 248 9.84 -3.46 -14.66
C PHE A 248 10.62 -4.76 -14.82
N GLU A 249 11.91 -4.75 -14.47
CA GLU A 249 12.80 -5.92 -14.61
C GLU A 249 12.39 -7.06 -13.67
N GLN A 250 11.98 -6.74 -12.45
CA GLN A 250 11.47 -7.75 -11.52
C GLN A 250 10.19 -8.40 -12.07
N LEU A 251 9.24 -7.59 -12.57
CA LEU A 251 8.00 -8.11 -13.12
C LEU A 251 8.27 -8.98 -14.38
N ILE A 252 9.16 -8.53 -15.27
CA ILE A 252 9.62 -9.33 -16.41
C ILE A 252 10.18 -10.69 -15.97
N SER A 253 10.96 -10.70 -14.89
CA SER A 253 11.51 -11.94 -14.35
C SER A 253 10.45 -12.91 -13.85
N PHE A 254 9.40 -12.40 -13.21
CA PHE A 254 8.27 -13.24 -12.76
C PHE A 254 7.40 -13.77 -13.92
N LEU A 255 7.25 -12.99 -14.98
CA LEU A 255 6.43 -13.40 -16.13
C LEU A 255 7.10 -14.44 -17.02
N LYS A 256 8.42 -14.61 -16.92
CA LYS A 256 9.19 -15.60 -17.69
C LYS A 256 9.30 -16.98 -17.02
N GLN A 257 8.76 -17.14 -15.81
CA GLN A 257 8.74 -18.41 -15.09
C GLN A 257 7.53 -19.24 -15.46
#